data_37edfa6022c9bbc43fa32c2fcc6129b4
#
_entry.id   37edfa6022c9bbc43fa32c2fcc6129b4
#
_cell.length_a   1.000
_cell.length_b   1.000
_cell.length_c   1.000
_cell.angle_alpha   90.00
_cell.angle_beta   90.00
_cell.angle_gamma   90.00
#
_symmetry.space_group_name_H-M   'P 1'
#
loop_
_entity.id
_entity.type
_entity.pdbx_description
1 polymer ?
#
loop_
_entity_poly.entity_id
_entity_poly.type
_entity_poly.pdbx_seq_one_letter_code
_entity_poly.pdbx_strand_id
1 'polypeptide(L)'
;LNAGLVALGSVQGGNYTFSIPEDITVTPTSDGLASFNNISIYEGNYLTKTFVVDSSQTNQRYILPNANIDTSSIRVEVSDSSGILTYNAYTNIFDVNSESRLFLVQEVDDEKYQIMFGDNVLGKKPANGAVITVTYIVTNGNDGNNAANFTFSGRLTYISGGVDVDITSNTSLLTTMQSSENGDSIESIDNIKYLAPRVYASQYRAVTPNDYKSLIPFLYPNIDSVSAYGGEELDPPEFGKVYITVKPKNGEFLSAVAKDSIKNDLKRYTVAGIKQEFLDLMYLYVEFDSTVSYDSGFVADKLNLQTRILSAIETYSKSSDINSFGGRLKYSKLLSQIDRVDTGITSNITTLIIRRNMVPSYNSIATYEVCYGNKFHADLEGFNVRSSAFKLEGVDGDVYLTDFPNNDQLTGVVKFFTIVNGVITYINNNAGTVNYTKGEVILFPVTITSSTLSNRVEIEVTPESNDIVAKENLYIVLDTTGNSKLNLLEDVLVSGSNVSGTNYTPPSSFISNKKYTR
;
A
#
# COMPACT_ATOMS: atom_id res chain seq x y z
N LEU A 1 24.46 8.90 24.33
CA LEU A 1 24.42 8.38 22.97
C LEU A 1 24.55 9.56 22.02
N ASN A 2 25.57 9.54 21.20
CA ASN A 2 25.88 10.67 20.30
C ASN A 2 25.07 10.55 18.99
N ALA A 3 24.78 11.72 18.40
CA ALA A 3 24.19 11.81 17.06
C ALA A 3 25.06 11.08 16.03
N GLY A 4 24.43 10.54 15.02
CA GLY A 4 25.06 9.75 13.97
C GLY A 4 24.65 8.29 13.96
N LEU A 5 25.50 7.41 13.47
CA LEU A 5 25.24 5.98 13.40
C LEU A 5 24.98 5.37 14.78
N VAL A 6 23.89 4.66 14.93
CA VAL A 6 23.49 3.97 16.18
C VAL A 6 23.42 2.47 16.01
N ALA A 7 22.86 1.99 14.90
CA ALA A 7 22.67 0.57 14.68
C ALA A 7 22.82 0.17 13.21
N LEU A 8 23.14 -1.10 13.01
CA LEU A 8 23.05 -1.76 11.72
C LEU A 8 21.86 -2.71 11.77
N GLY A 9 20.96 -2.60 10.80
CA GLY A 9 19.82 -3.48 10.63
C GLY A 9 19.95 -4.31 9.36
N SER A 10 19.37 -5.51 9.32
CA SER A 10 19.42 -6.38 8.14
C SER A 10 18.03 -6.70 7.60
N VAL A 11 17.88 -6.66 6.27
CA VAL A 11 16.68 -7.06 5.55
C VAL A 11 17.09 -7.75 4.24
N GLN A 12 16.50 -8.91 3.94
CA GLN A 12 16.68 -9.65 2.68
C GLN A 12 18.16 -9.84 2.23
N GLY A 13 19.09 -9.94 3.20
CA GLY A 13 20.52 -10.12 2.94
C GLY A 13 21.30 -8.82 2.72
N GLY A 14 20.65 -7.66 2.76
CA GLY A 14 21.28 -6.33 2.79
C GLY A 14 21.43 -5.81 4.22
N ASN A 15 22.49 -5.02 4.48
CA ASN A 15 22.69 -4.32 5.74
C ASN A 15 22.45 -2.82 5.50
N TYR A 16 21.64 -2.23 6.37
CA TYR A 16 21.30 -0.81 6.37
C TYR A 16 21.79 -0.14 7.64
N THR A 17 22.20 1.12 7.51
CA THR A 17 22.62 1.97 8.63
C THR A 17 21.41 2.68 9.21
N PHE A 18 21.37 2.77 10.56
CA PHE A 18 20.35 3.51 11.27
C PHE A 18 21.00 4.54 12.18
N SER A 19 20.55 5.78 12.07
CA SER A 19 21.15 6.95 12.69
C SER A 19 20.15 7.75 13.52
N ILE A 20 20.64 8.59 14.44
CA ILE A 20 19.86 9.61 15.15
C ILE A 20 20.38 11.00 14.79
N PRO A 21 19.50 12.01 14.65
CA PRO A 21 19.91 13.35 14.26
C PRO A 21 20.50 14.18 15.41
N GLU A 22 20.26 13.80 16.66
CA GLU A 22 20.62 14.56 17.85
C GLU A 22 21.17 13.68 18.96
N ASP A 23 22.00 14.26 19.85
CA ASP A 23 22.52 13.59 21.04
C ASP A 23 21.39 13.26 22.02
N ILE A 24 21.41 12.06 22.60
CA ILE A 24 20.48 11.65 23.65
C ILE A 24 21.26 11.44 24.95
N THR A 25 20.94 12.23 25.97
CA THR A 25 21.57 12.15 27.28
C THR A 25 20.64 11.52 28.30
N VAL A 26 21.14 10.55 29.05
CA VAL A 26 20.44 9.89 30.16
C VAL A 26 21.33 9.92 31.41
N THR A 27 20.71 9.95 32.59
CA THR A 27 21.43 9.84 33.86
C THR A 27 21.54 8.37 34.23
N PRO A 28 22.75 7.81 34.43
CA PRO A 28 22.91 6.44 34.87
C PRO A 28 22.39 6.25 36.30
N THR A 29 21.95 5.03 36.60
CA THR A 29 21.56 4.58 37.95
C THR A 29 22.77 4.47 38.86
N SER A 30 22.56 4.30 40.19
CA SER A 30 23.61 4.07 41.17
C SER A 30 24.52 2.87 40.83
N ASP A 31 24.02 1.92 40.10
CA ASP A 31 24.73 0.71 39.68
C ASP A 31 25.53 0.89 38.38
N GLY A 32 25.57 2.12 37.86
CA GLY A 32 26.27 2.48 36.62
C GLY A 32 25.54 2.06 35.34
N LEU A 33 24.26 1.68 35.42
CA LEU A 33 23.46 1.33 34.26
C LEU A 33 22.79 2.57 33.65
N ALA A 34 23.01 2.81 32.36
CA ALA A 34 22.31 3.83 31.57
C ALA A 34 21.29 3.16 30.63
N SER A 35 20.02 3.51 30.79
CA SER A 35 18.93 2.96 29.98
C SER A 35 18.39 4.02 29.04
N PHE A 36 18.43 3.72 27.75
CA PHE A 36 17.86 4.52 26.67
C PHE A 36 16.58 3.84 26.20
N ASN A 37 15.42 4.36 26.62
CA ASN A 37 14.13 3.73 26.34
C ASN A 37 13.43 4.36 25.12
N ASN A 38 12.87 3.53 24.25
CA ASN A 38 12.05 3.94 23.11
C ASN A 38 12.72 4.99 22.21
N ILE A 39 13.97 4.76 21.82
CA ILE A 39 14.68 5.63 20.89
C ILE A 39 14.21 5.35 19.48
N SER A 40 13.77 6.39 18.78
CA SER A 40 13.53 6.35 17.34
C SER A 40 14.86 6.49 16.60
N ILE A 41 15.17 5.51 15.76
CA ILE A 41 16.32 5.52 14.87
C ILE A 41 15.84 5.57 13.43
N TYR A 42 16.53 6.30 12.58
CA TYR A 42 16.14 6.56 11.19
C TYR A 42 17.11 5.87 10.24
N GLU A 43 16.58 5.19 9.23
CA GLU A 43 17.41 4.58 8.21
C GLU A 43 18.15 5.64 7.42
N GLY A 44 19.45 5.42 7.21
CA GLY A 44 20.30 6.24 6.35
C GLY A 44 21.64 6.63 7.00
N ASN A 45 22.46 7.25 6.17
CA ASN A 45 23.80 7.70 6.52
C ASN A 45 23.75 9.14 7.07
N TYR A 46 24.23 9.31 8.29
CA TYR A 46 24.39 10.63 8.91
C TYR A 46 25.59 11.36 8.31
N LEU A 47 25.35 12.53 7.72
CA LEU A 47 26.35 13.33 7.04
C LEU A 47 26.39 14.76 7.59
N THR A 48 27.55 15.40 7.46
CA THR A 48 27.77 16.79 7.86
C THR A 48 28.31 17.59 6.68
N LYS A 49 27.74 18.78 6.44
CA LYS A 49 28.23 19.76 5.47
C LYS A 49 28.45 21.11 6.14
N THR A 50 29.60 21.71 5.90
CA THR A 50 29.92 23.03 6.39
C THR A 50 29.96 24.06 5.28
N PHE A 51 29.53 25.28 5.59
CA PHE A 51 29.62 26.46 4.73
C PHE A 51 30.17 27.63 5.53
N VAL A 52 30.86 28.57 4.88
CA VAL A 52 31.29 29.83 5.47
C VAL A 52 30.48 30.97 4.86
N VAL A 53 29.95 31.83 5.70
CA VAL A 53 29.17 33.00 5.27
C VAL A 53 30.12 34.05 4.68
N ASP A 54 29.92 34.42 3.44
CA ASP A 54 30.65 35.46 2.73
C ASP A 54 29.70 36.57 2.29
N SER A 55 29.63 37.66 3.03
CA SER A 55 28.73 38.77 2.74
C SER A 55 29.16 39.60 1.51
N SER A 56 30.32 39.33 0.91
CA SER A 56 30.72 39.94 -0.36
C SER A 56 29.97 39.32 -1.55
N GLN A 57 29.43 38.11 -1.39
CA GLN A 57 28.62 37.44 -2.39
C GLN A 57 27.14 37.83 -2.21
N THR A 58 26.59 38.51 -3.19
CA THR A 58 25.20 39.03 -3.15
C THR A 58 24.15 37.93 -3.07
N ASN A 59 24.41 36.72 -3.63
CA ASN A 59 23.48 35.59 -3.71
C ASN A 59 24.17 34.27 -3.30
N GLN A 60 24.79 34.23 -2.13
CA GLN A 60 25.40 33.00 -1.62
C GLN A 60 24.30 31.95 -1.34
N ARG A 61 24.45 30.78 -1.92
CA ARG A 61 23.52 29.65 -1.77
C ARG A 61 24.16 28.51 -0.98
N TYR A 62 23.42 27.96 -0.01
CA TYR A 62 23.87 26.87 0.84
C TYR A 62 23.18 25.57 0.39
N ILE A 63 23.67 24.98 -0.70
CA ILE A 63 23.08 23.78 -1.31
C ILE A 63 23.75 22.54 -0.74
N LEU A 64 22.95 21.62 -0.22
CA LEU A 64 23.42 20.30 0.23
C LEU A 64 23.73 19.42 -1.00
N PRO A 65 24.88 18.72 -1.00
CA PRO A 65 25.37 18.05 -2.20
C PRO A 65 24.63 16.74 -2.55
N ASN A 66 23.90 16.17 -1.61
CA ASN A 66 23.26 14.86 -1.74
C ASN A 66 21.79 15.00 -2.16
N ALA A 67 21.32 14.03 -2.94
CA ALA A 67 19.90 13.74 -3.12
C ALA A 67 19.41 12.79 -2.00
N ASN A 68 18.15 12.48 -1.96
CA ASN A 68 17.51 11.56 -0.99
C ASN A 68 17.73 11.94 0.48
N ILE A 69 17.80 13.23 0.78
CA ILE A 69 17.92 13.73 2.14
C ILE A 69 16.55 13.66 2.84
N ASP A 70 16.52 13.03 4.01
CA ASP A 70 15.38 13.17 4.93
C ASP A 70 15.40 14.59 5.51
N THR A 71 14.54 15.46 4.98
CA THR A 71 14.47 16.87 5.39
C THR A 71 14.07 17.08 6.85
N SER A 72 13.40 16.11 7.48
CA SER A 72 13.02 16.15 8.89
C SER A 72 14.24 15.97 9.81
N SER A 73 15.29 15.32 9.31
CA SER A 73 16.54 15.07 10.02
C SER A 73 17.52 16.25 9.99
N ILE A 74 17.25 17.29 9.17
CA ILE A 74 18.17 18.42 9.01
C ILE A 74 18.30 19.21 10.33
N ARG A 75 19.55 19.40 10.78
CA ARG A 75 19.91 20.26 11.91
C ARG A 75 20.93 21.28 11.45
N VAL A 76 20.78 22.51 11.93
CA VAL A 76 21.64 23.62 11.52
C VAL A 76 22.20 24.31 12.74
N GLU A 77 23.52 24.38 12.81
CA GLU A 77 24.27 25.15 13.80
C GLU A 77 25.10 26.23 13.10
N VAL A 78 25.13 27.41 13.68
CA VAL A 78 25.92 28.53 13.19
C VAL A 78 26.92 28.92 14.28
N SER A 79 28.20 28.78 13.99
CA SER A 79 29.29 29.18 14.88
C SER A 79 29.81 30.55 14.45
N ASP A 80 29.73 31.53 15.36
CA ASP A 80 30.26 32.86 15.18
C ASP A 80 31.10 33.28 16.40
N SER A 81 31.48 34.58 16.51
CA SER A 81 32.26 35.12 17.63
C SER A 81 31.53 35.03 18.98
N SER A 82 30.23 34.81 19.01
CA SER A 82 29.43 34.66 20.24
C SER A 82 29.26 33.21 20.69
N GLY A 83 29.73 32.25 19.88
CA GLY A 83 29.65 30.83 20.16
C GLY A 83 28.86 30.04 19.12
N ILE A 84 28.44 28.83 19.48
CA ILE A 84 27.61 27.95 18.62
C ILE A 84 26.14 28.25 18.91
N LEU A 85 25.40 28.56 17.88
CA LEU A 85 23.98 28.91 17.92
C LEU A 85 23.17 27.92 17.08
N THR A 86 22.20 27.28 17.70
CA THR A 86 21.27 26.37 16.99
C THR A 86 20.20 27.18 16.28
N TYR A 87 19.94 26.86 15.01
CA TYR A 87 18.85 27.38 14.21
C TYR A 87 17.80 26.29 14.03
N ASN A 88 16.52 26.66 14.16
CA ASN A 88 15.39 25.73 14.07
C ASN A 88 14.75 25.80 12.70
N ALA A 89 14.19 24.67 12.25
CA ALA A 89 13.38 24.67 11.05
C ALA A 89 12.15 25.58 11.20
N TYR A 90 11.87 26.35 10.17
CA TYR A 90 10.74 27.25 10.14
C TYR A 90 9.41 26.48 10.10
N THR A 91 8.51 26.77 11.02
CA THR A 91 7.20 26.09 11.12
C THR A 91 6.01 27.03 11.08
N ASN A 92 6.16 28.29 11.54
CA ASN A 92 5.04 29.23 11.61
C ASN A 92 5.50 30.69 11.55
N ILE A 93 4.86 31.50 10.67
CA ILE A 93 5.21 32.90 10.42
C ILE A 93 4.79 33.85 11.56
N PHE A 94 3.83 33.49 12.39
CA PHE A 94 3.19 34.44 13.31
C PHE A 94 4.08 34.85 14.50
N ASP A 95 5.07 34.03 14.85
CA ASP A 95 5.94 34.29 16.00
C ASP A 95 7.39 34.66 15.60
N VAL A 96 7.63 35.02 14.32
CA VAL A 96 8.96 35.32 13.79
C VAL A 96 9.28 36.79 13.92
N ASN A 97 10.44 37.08 14.53
CA ASN A 97 11.02 38.43 14.63
C ASN A 97 12.47 38.45 14.10
N SER A 98 13.12 39.62 14.11
CA SER A 98 14.48 39.79 13.61
C SER A 98 15.56 38.96 14.33
N GLU A 99 15.32 38.54 15.59
CA GLU A 99 16.24 37.75 16.40
C GLU A 99 15.94 36.22 16.35
N SER A 100 14.83 35.83 15.70
CA SER A 100 14.45 34.41 15.60
C SER A 100 15.46 33.65 14.75
N ARG A 101 16.08 32.61 15.35
CA ARG A 101 17.08 31.78 14.68
C ARG A 101 16.39 30.66 13.93
N LEU A 102 16.12 30.92 12.65
CA LEU A 102 15.32 30.04 11.79
C LEU A 102 16.03 29.75 10.49
N PHE A 103 15.79 28.57 9.95
CA PHE A 103 16.14 28.22 8.59
C PHE A 103 14.95 27.65 7.82
N LEU A 104 14.98 27.81 6.51
CA LEU A 104 14.03 27.26 5.55
C LEU A 104 14.78 26.24 4.70
N VAL A 105 14.10 25.15 4.36
CA VAL A 105 14.57 24.17 3.38
C VAL A 105 13.77 24.35 2.11
N GLN A 106 14.47 24.52 1.01
CA GLN A 106 13.89 24.64 -0.33
C GLN A 106 14.52 23.61 -1.25
N GLU A 107 13.69 22.86 -1.99
CA GLU A 107 14.17 22.00 -3.04
C GLU A 107 14.72 22.82 -4.21
N VAL A 108 15.79 22.34 -4.81
CA VAL A 108 16.45 22.91 -5.99
C VAL A 108 16.64 21.81 -7.03
N ASP A 109 17.26 22.14 -8.18
CA ASP A 109 17.50 21.16 -9.24
C ASP A 109 18.26 19.94 -8.75
N ASP A 110 18.06 18.79 -9.41
CA ASP A 110 18.68 17.49 -9.13
C ASP A 110 18.29 16.90 -7.75
N GLU A 111 17.05 17.13 -7.29
CA GLU A 111 16.53 16.59 -6.01
C GLU A 111 17.39 16.97 -4.80
N LYS A 112 18.08 18.12 -4.87
CA LYS A 112 18.89 18.66 -3.80
C LYS A 112 18.13 19.72 -3.01
N TYR A 113 18.64 20.03 -1.83
CA TYR A 113 18.04 21.00 -0.94
C TYR A 113 18.97 22.16 -0.64
N GLN A 114 18.40 23.36 -0.61
CA GLN A 114 19.07 24.60 -0.20
C GLN A 114 18.58 25.00 1.18
N ILE A 115 19.52 25.38 2.05
CA ILE A 115 19.22 26.00 3.33
C ILE A 115 19.18 27.52 3.14
N MET A 116 18.12 28.15 3.61
CA MET A 116 17.92 29.60 3.56
C MET A 116 17.73 30.14 4.98
N PHE A 117 18.28 31.32 5.22
CA PHE A 117 18.19 32.01 6.51
C PHE A 117 17.36 33.30 6.38
N GLY A 118 17.00 33.88 7.52
CA GLY A 118 16.34 35.17 7.58
C GLY A 118 17.21 36.33 7.07
N ASP A 119 16.57 37.48 6.94
CA ASP A 119 17.17 38.73 6.42
C ASP A 119 17.38 39.83 7.49
N ASN A 120 17.23 39.48 8.79
CA ASN A 120 17.18 40.39 9.96
C ASN A 120 15.87 41.21 10.05
N VAL A 121 14.89 40.93 9.22
CA VAL A 121 13.50 41.42 9.35
C VAL A 121 12.60 40.23 9.77
N LEU A 122 12.65 39.18 8.99
CA LEU A 122 12.01 37.89 9.28
C LEU A 122 13.08 36.82 9.51
N GLY A 123 13.48 36.67 10.76
CA GLY A 123 14.53 35.74 11.16
C GLY A 123 15.94 36.31 11.07
N LYS A 124 16.82 35.79 11.90
CA LYS A 124 18.21 36.23 12.04
C LYS A 124 19.07 35.73 10.89
N LYS A 125 19.78 36.67 10.24
CA LYS A 125 20.80 36.37 9.23
C LYS A 125 22.11 35.96 9.89
N PRO A 126 22.80 34.89 9.48
CA PRO A 126 24.12 34.56 9.95
C PRO A 126 25.14 35.68 9.67
N ALA A 127 26.06 35.92 10.60
CA ALA A 127 27.08 36.96 10.47
C ALA A 127 28.14 36.59 9.42
N ASN A 128 28.79 37.62 8.85
CA ASN A 128 29.91 37.41 7.94
C ASN A 128 31.04 36.63 8.60
N GLY A 129 31.58 35.63 7.90
CA GLY A 129 32.63 34.77 8.44
C GLY A 129 32.13 33.66 9.38
N ALA A 130 30.84 33.63 9.73
CA ALA A 130 30.27 32.55 10.51
C ALA A 130 30.35 31.21 9.76
N VAL A 131 30.54 30.12 10.48
CA VAL A 131 30.56 28.77 9.95
C VAL A 131 29.20 28.13 10.20
N ILE A 132 28.52 27.78 9.12
CA ILE A 132 27.26 27.06 9.14
C ILE A 132 27.56 25.56 9.04
N THR A 133 27.17 24.79 10.03
CA THR A 133 27.28 23.34 10.06
C THR A 133 25.88 22.77 9.90
N VAL A 134 25.66 21.99 8.82
CA VAL A 134 24.40 21.32 8.55
C VAL A 134 24.62 19.82 8.67
N THR A 135 23.87 19.19 9.54
CA THR A 135 23.84 17.72 9.67
C THR A 135 22.51 17.18 9.18
N TYR A 136 22.54 16.05 8.51
CA TYR A 136 21.35 15.45 7.88
C TYR A 136 21.58 13.96 7.61
N ILE A 137 20.48 13.23 7.39
CA ILE A 137 20.49 11.80 7.04
C ILE A 137 20.14 11.66 5.56
N VAL A 138 20.95 10.87 4.84
CA VAL A 138 20.67 10.45 3.46
C VAL A 138 20.14 9.03 3.51
N THR A 139 18.90 8.84 3.08
CA THR A 139 18.14 7.57 3.17
C THR A 139 18.16 6.80 1.85
N ASN A 140 17.92 5.49 1.91
CA ASN A 140 17.70 4.63 0.76
C ASN A 140 16.19 4.44 0.45
N GLY A 141 15.33 5.27 1.05
CA GLY A 141 13.90 5.23 0.83
C GLY A 141 13.24 3.99 1.43
N ASN A 142 12.54 3.20 0.59
CA ASN A 142 11.81 2.01 1.04
C ASN A 142 12.68 0.77 1.24
N ASP A 143 13.92 0.76 0.79
CA ASP A 143 14.78 -0.43 0.80
C ASP A 143 15.14 -0.88 2.23
N GLY A 144 15.21 0.05 3.18
CA GLY A 144 15.45 -0.22 4.60
C GLY A 144 14.24 -0.71 5.39
N ASN A 145 13.05 -0.81 4.79
CA ASN A 145 11.84 -1.27 5.48
C ASN A 145 11.90 -2.76 5.85
N ASN A 146 11.29 -3.11 6.97
CA ASN A 146 11.26 -4.45 7.56
C ASN A 146 12.61 -4.95 8.11
N ALA A 147 13.60 -4.10 8.34
CA ALA A 147 14.78 -4.47 9.09
C ALA A 147 14.38 -4.77 10.55
N ALA A 148 14.72 -5.96 11.03
CA ALA A 148 14.28 -6.44 12.34
C ALA A 148 15.43 -6.82 13.28
N ASN A 149 16.59 -7.16 12.73
CA ASN A 149 17.75 -7.60 13.52
C ASN A 149 18.77 -6.45 13.59
N PHE A 150 18.68 -5.68 14.67
CA PHE A 150 19.57 -4.55 14.88
C PHE A 150 20.79 -4.94 15.73
N THR A 151 21.96 -4.47 15.28
CA THR A 151 23.21 -4.57 16.04
C THR A 151 23.67 -3.16 16.40
N PHE A 152 23.96 -2.92 17.68
CA PHE A 152 24.44 -1.60 18.13
C PHE A 152 25.83 -1.31 17.55
N SER A 153 25.97 -0.13 16.96
CA SER A 153 27.22 0.41 16.39
C SER A 153 27.42 1.89 16.73
N GLY A 154 26.66 2.38 17.71
CA GLY A 154 26.68 3.79 18.09
C GLY A 154 27.88 4.16 18.98
N ARG A 155 28.11 5.48 19.08
CA ARG A 155 29.10 6.05 19.96
C ARG A 155 28.44 6.47 21.29
N LEU A 156 29.03 6.04 22.39
CA LEU A 156 28.62 6.42 23.75
C LEU A 156 29.70 7.27 24.39
N THR A 157 29.30 8.39 24.98
CA THR A 157 30.20 9.28 25.75
C THR A 157 29.60 9.56 27.12
N TYR A 158 30.46 9.96 28.05
CA TYR A 158 30.04 10.57 29.31
C TYR A 158 30.77 11.89 29.53
N ILE A 159 30.14 12.81 30.24
CA ILE A 159 30.71 14.11 30.50
C ILE A 159 31.61 14.03 31.77
N SER A 160 32.89 14.32 31.61
CA SER A 160 33.84 14.42 32.71
C SER A 160 34.58 15.77 32.67
N GLY A 161 34.37 16.60 33.70
CA GLY A 161 34.97 17.91 33.73
C GLY A 161 34.56 18.87 32.61
N GLY A 162 33.38 18.66 32.03
CA GLY A 162 32.85 19.45 30.89
C GLY A 162 33.36 18.99 29.52
N VAL A 163 34.01 17.83 29.45
CA VAL A 163 34.51 17.23 28.19
C VAL A 163 33.86 15.87 27.97
N ASP A 164 33.49 15.58 26.73
CA ASP A 164 32.99 14.28 26.33
C ASP A 164 34.13 13.25 26.29
N VAL A 165 33.96 12.17 27.05
CA VAL A 165 34.90 11.05 27.12
C VAL A 165 34.22 9.80 26.54
N ASP A 166 34.89 9.14 25.59
CA ASP A 166 34.38 7.92 24.95
C ASP A 166 34.32 6.75 25.94
N ILE A 167 33.20 6.03 25.90
CA ILE A 167 33.03 4.76 26.60
C ILE A 167 33.51 3.65 25.68
N THR A 168 34.77 3.20 25.89
CA THR A 168 35.41 2.18 25.01
C THR A 168 35.17 0.74 25.44
N SER A 169 34.73 0.53 26.68
CA SER A 169 34.38 -0.82 27.20
C SER A 169 33.01 -0.76 27.85
N ASN A 170 32.04 -1.28 27.17
CA ASN A 170 30.69 -1.42 27.69
C ASN A 170 30.08 -2.79 27.31
N THR A 171 29.09 -3.20 28.08
CA THR A 171 28.19 -4.27 27.66
C THR A 171 26.87 -3.61 27.24
N SER A 172 26.66 -3.49 25.95
CA SER A 172 25.40 -2.93 25.41
C SER A 172 24.44 -4.06 25.08
N LEU A 173 23.22 -3.96 25.60
CA LEU A 173 22.10 -4.80 25.22
C LEU A 173 21.13 -3.95 24.41
N LEU A 174 20.89 -4.34 23.16
CA LEU A 174 19.90 -3.70 22.30
C LEU A 174 18.67 -4.60 22.18
N THR A 175 17.50 -4.06 22.45
CA THR A 175 16.22 -4.75 22.27
C THR A 175 15.45 -4.07 21.16
N THR A 176 15.14 -4.82 20.10
CA THR A 176 14.29 -4.34 19.01
C THR A 176 12.84 -4.29 19.48
N MET A 177 12.25 -3.12 19.50
CA MET A 177 10.85 -2.92 19.85
C MET A 177 9.94 -3.12 18.64
N GLN A 178 10.41 -2.74 17.44
CA GLN A 178 9.65 -2.75 16.20
C GLN A 178 10.62 -2.88 15.01
N SER A 179 10.18 -3.55 13.95
CA SER A 179 10.91 -3.53 12.68
C SER A 179 10.83 -2.13 12.04
N SER A 180 11.79 -1.81 11.18
CA SER A 180 11.78 -0.53 10.45
C SER A 180 10.58 -0.45 9.50
N GLU A 181 9.97 0.70 9.47
CA GLU A 181 8.81 1.01 8.62
C GLU A 181 8.83 2.48 8.19
N ASN A 182 7.91 2.87 7.32
CA ASN A 182 7.72 4.26 6.90
C ASN A 182 8.82 4.83 5.98
N GLY A 183 9.75 4.00 5.48
CA GLY A 183 10.62 4.41 4.39
C GLY A 183 9.83 4.49 3.08
N ASP A 184 10.02 5.57 2.31
CA ASP A 184 9.36 5.76 1.01
C ASP A 184 10.29 6.46 0.03
N SER A 185 9.94 6.39 -1.26
CA SER A 185 10.61 7.14 -2.30
C SER A 185 10.17 8.61 -2.29
N ILE A 186 10.91 9.48 -2.97
CA ILE A 186 10.51 10.86 -3.20
C ILE A 186 9.14 10.88 -3.88
N GLU A 187 8.26 11.77 -3.41
CA GLU A 187 6.90 11.91 -3.93
C GLU A 187 6.91 12.21 -5.43
N SER A 188 6.12 11.46 -6.20
CA SER A 188 6.06 11.65 -7.65
C SER A 188 5.41 12.98 -8.03
N ILE A 189 5.86 13.60 -9.13
CA ILE A 189 5.30 14.84 -9.64
C ILE A 189 3.78 14.71 -9.91
N ASP A 190 3.32 13.55 -10.36
CA ASP A 190 1.91 13.32 -10.61
C ASP A 190 1.09 13.29 -9.32
N ASN A 191 1.65 12.73 -8.24
CA ASN A 191 1.02 12.76 -6.92
C ASN A 191 0.97 14.20 -6.35
N ILE A 192 2.06 14.95 -6.47
CA ILE A 192 2.13 16.37 -6.08
C ILE A 192 1.06 17.18 -6.85
N LYS A 193 0.98 17.02 -8.17
CA LYS A 193 -0.06 17.67 -9.00
C LYS A 193 -1.47 17.30 -8.57
N TYR A 194 -1.66 16.07 -8.10
CA TYR A 194 -2.97 15.61 -7.62
C TYR A 194 -3.31 16.16 -6.24
N LEU A 195 -2.39 16.09 -5.28
CA LEU A 195 -2.64 16.42 -3.87
C LEU A 195 -2.55 17.94 -3.59
N ALA A 196 -1.52 18.63 -4.07
CA ALA A 196 -1.25 20.02 -3.70
C ALA A 196 -2.44 20.98 -3.93
N PRO A 197 -3.15 20.97 -5.08
CA PRO A 197 -4.31 21.84 -5.28
C PRO A 197 -5.47 21.51 -4.32
N ARG A 198 -5.64 20.24 -3.96
CA ARG A 198 -6.71 19.77 -3.08
C ARG A 198 -6.46 20.14 -1.62
N VAL A 199 -5.23 19.92 -1.15
CA VAL A 199 -4.81 20.35 0.19
C VAL A 199 -4.89 21.86 0.33
N TYR A 200 -4.48 22.62 -0.69
CA TYR A 200 -4.65 24.07 -0.72
C TYR A 200 -6.12 24.48 -0.67
N ALA A 201 -6.98 23.85 -1.45
CA ALA A 201 -8.42 24.12 -1.48
C ALA A 201 -9.11 23.81 -0.15
N SER A 202 -8.70 22.75 0.56
CA SER A 202 -9.22 22.39 1.88
C SER A 202 -8.80 23.38 2.97
N GLN A 203 -7.76 24.20 2.74
CA GLN A 203 -7.18 25.13 3.72
C GLN A 203 -6.85 24.43 5.05
N TYR A 204 -6.34 23.21 4.99
CA TYR A 204 -6.06 22.36 6.14
C TYR A 204 -7.29 22.12 7.04
N ARG A 205 -8.48 22.04 6.46
CA ARG A 205 -9.73 21.69 7.17
C ARG A 205 -10.40 20.53 6.46
N ALA A 206 -10.89 19.56 7.23
CA ALA A 206 -11.66 18.42 6.74
C ALA A 206 -13.16 18.69 7.01
N VAL A 207 -13.86 19.19 6.02
CA VAL A 207 -15.30 19.51 6.07
C VAL A 207 -16.08 18.57 5.17
N THR A 208 -15.62 18.38 3.95
CA THR A 208 -16.24 17.51 2.94
C THR A 208 -15.52 16.16 2.86
N PRO A 209 -16.16 15.08 2.38
CA PRO A 209 -15.48 13.81 2.12
C PRO A 209 -14.20 13.95 1.27
N ASN A 210 -14.19 14.86 0.31
CA ASN A 210 -13.03 15.10 -0.54
C ASN A 210 -11.85 15.74 0.21
N ASP A 211 -12.12 16.51 1.26
CA ASP A 211 -11.05 17.06 2.10
C ASP A 211 -10.34 15.93 2.87
N TYR A 212 -11.10 14.96 3.37
CA TYR A 212 -10.51 13.78 4.02
C TYR A 212 -9.67 12.95 3.05
N LYS A 213 -10.13 12.77 1.79
CA LYS A 213 -9.39 12.04 0.75
C LYS A 213 -8.05 12.68 0.40
N SER A 214 -7.90 13.97 0.57
CA SER A 214 -6.64 14.69 0.29
C SER A 214 -5.79 14.90 1.54
N LEU A 215 -6.41 15.18 2.68
CA LEU A 215 -5.69 15.51 3.91
C LEU A 215 -5.04 14.27 4.54
N ILE A 216 -5.72 13.11 4.50
CA ILE A 216 -5.17 11.88 5.09
C ILE A 216 -3.88 11.44 4.40
N PRO A 217 -3.77 11.32 3.05
CA PRO A 217 -2.50 10.98 2.40
C PRO A 217 -1.42 12.04 2.59
N PHE A 218 -1.81 13.32 2.72
CA PHE A 218 -0.87 14.41 3.02
C PHE A 218 -0.24 14.27 4.42
N LEU A 219 -1.04 13.88 5.43
CA LEU A 219 -0.55 13.67 6.80
C LEU A 219 0.19 12.34 6.98
N TYR A 220 -0.18 11.35 6.20
CA TYR A 220 0.32 9.97 6.28
C TYR A 220 0.76 9.46 4.91
N PRO A 221 2.00 9.72 4.50
CA PRO A 221 2.52 9.34 3.18
C PRO A 221 2.49 7.83 2.89
N ASN A 222 2.42 7.00 3.94
CA ASN A 222 2.28 5.53 3.82
C ASN A 222 0.89 5.04 3.42
N ILE A 223 -0.03 5.93 3.18
CA ILE A 223 -1.35 5.62 2.68
C ILE A 223 -1.32 5.74 1.16
N ASP A 224 -1.76 4.68 0.50
CA ASP A 224 -1.83 4.58 -0.95
C ASP A 224 -3.09 5.25 -1.50
N SER A 225 -4.24 4.97 -0.88
CA SER A 225 -5.52 5.51 -1.31
C SER A 225 -6.52 5.64 -0.15
N VAL A 226 -7.41 6.61 -0.24
CA VAL A 226 -8.45 6.88 0.75
C VAL A 226 -9.80 7.00 0.07
N SER A 227 -10.80 6.31 0.60
CA SER A 227 -12.20 6.56 0.31
C SER A 227 -12.85 7.22 1.52
N ALA A 228 -13.66 8.23 1.29
CA ALA A 228 -14.47 8.86 2.32
C ALA A 228 -15.83 9.24 1.74
N TYR A 229 -16.88 9.07 2.54
CA TYR A 229 -18.24 9.46 2.21
C TYR A 229 -19.01 9.86 3.47
N GLY A 230 -20.05 10.66 3.32
CA GLY A 230 -20.88 11.08 4.43
C GLY A 230 -21.85 9.99 4.87
N GLY A 231 -22.19 9.95 6.14
CA GLY A 231 -23.19 9.00 6.65
C GLY A 231 -24.59 9.26 6.10
N GLU A 232 -24.85 10.42 5.52
CA GLU A 232 -26.09 10.73 4.80
C GLU A 232 -26.29 9.92 3.52
N GLU A 233 -25.22 9.33 2.98
CA GLU A 233 -25.27 8.47 1.80
C GLU A 233 -25.68 7.02 2.11
N LEU A 234 -25.77 6.67 3.41
CA LEU A 234 -26.19 5.35 3.85
C LEU A 234 -27.73 5.18 3.85
N ASP A 235 -28.19 3.94 3.78
CA ASP A 235 -29.59 3.56 3.97
C ASP A 235 -29.72 2.57 5.15
N PRO A 236 -30.23 2.98 6.33
CA PRO A 236 -30.72 4.32 6.69
C PRO A 236 -29.61 5.36 6.87
N PRO A 237 -29.87 6.66 6.61
CA PRO A 237 -28.89 7.72 6.75
C PRO A 237 -28.40 7.91 8.19
N GLU A 238 -27.08 8.10 8.37
CA GLU A 238 -26.44 8.41 9.66
C GLU A 238 -25.78 9.79 9.63
N PHE A 239 -26.49 10.82 10.05
CA PHE A 239 -26.01 12.20 10.03
C PHE A 239 -24.91 12.46 11.06
N GLY A 240 -23.99 13.39 10.74
CA GLY A 240 -22.88 13.78 11.63
C GLY A 240 -21.72 12.79 11.66
N LYS A 241 -21.69 11.84 10.74
CA LYS A 241 -20.60 10.89 10.59
C LYS A 241 -19.96 10.99 9.19
N VAL A 242 -18.67 10.76 9.14
CA VAL A 242 -17.91 10.51 7.91
C VAL A 242 -17.27 9.13 8.02
N TYR A 243 -17.54 8.29 7.05
CA TYR A 243 -16.97 6.96 6.91
C TYR A 243 -15.72 7.02 6.07
N ILE A 244 -14.63 6.43 6.58
CA ILE A 244 -13.31 6.51 5.97
C ILE A 244 -12.75 5.10 5.82
N THR A 245 -12.35 4.76 4.62
CA THR A 245 -11.64 3.51 4.32
C THR A 245 -10.27 3.85 3.75
N VAL A 246 -9.24 3.21 4.25
CA VAL A 246 -7.85 3.53 3.92
C VAL A 246 -7.13 2.29 3.42
N LYS A 247 -6.43 2.42 2.29
CA LYS A 247 -5.50 1.42 1.77
C LYS A 247 -4.08 1.82 2.16
N PRO A 248 -3.38 1.06 3.02
CA PRO A 248 -1.96 1.30 3.29
C PRO A 248 -1.10 0.86 2.10
N LYS A 249 0.04 1.49 1.88
CA LYS A 249 1.04 1.08 0.87
C LYS A 249 1.60 -0.30 1.19
N ASN A 250 1.90 -0.54 2.46
CA ASN A 250 2.40 -1.81 2.95
C ASN A 250 1.33 -2.51 3.79
N GLY A 251 1.04 -3.76 3.45
CA GLY A 251 0.03 -4.56 4.15
C GLY A 251 -1.38 -4.47 3.55
N GLU A 252 -2.25 -5.34 4.04
CA GLU A 252 -3.64 -5.43 3.57
C GLU A 252 -4.57 -4.51 4.34
N PHE A 253 -4.35 -4.32 5.65
CA PHE A 253 -5.23 -3.57 6.54
C PHE A 253 -4.45 -2.66 7.48
N LEU A 254 -5.06 -1.55 7.88
CA LEU A 254 -4.57 -0.74 8.99
C LEU A 254 -4.86 -1.42 10.33
N SER A 255 -3.89 -1.41 11.23
CA SER A 255 -4.11 -1.84 12.62
C SER A 255 -5.08 -0.91 13.36
N ALA A 256 -5.74 -1.42 14.39
CA ALA A 256 -6.62 -0.59 15.23
C ALA A 256 -5.88 0.61 15.82
N VAL A 257 -4.62 0.42 16.25
CA VAL A 257 -3.77 1.48 16.80
C VAL A 257 -3.50 2.57 15.76
N ALA A 258 -3.19 2.18 14.50
CA ALA A 258 -2.98 3.15 13.42
C ALA A 258 -4.26 3.94 13.10
N LYS A 259 -5.42 3.27 13.06
CA LYS A 259 -6.73 3.94 12.88
C LYS A 259 -7.00 4.98 13.97
N ASP A 260 -6.73 4.63 15.24
CA ASP A 260 -6.93 5.53 16.37
C ASP A 260 -5.93 6.70 16.34
N SER A 261 -4.68 6.48 15.93
CA SER A 261 -3.70 7.56 15.73
C SER A 261 -4.17 8.55 14.68
N ILE A 262 -4.55 8.06 13.48
CA ILE A 262 -5.07 8.90 12.40
C ILE A 262 -6.30 9.67 12.86
N LYS A 263 -7.23 9.02 13.57
CA LYS A 263 -8.43 9.66 14.11
C LYS A 263 -8.12 10.78 15.10
N ASN A 264 -7.11 10.60 15.96
CA ASN A 264 -6.69 11.61 16.93
C ASN A 264 -6.04 12.81 16.25
N ASP A 265 -5.19 12.59 15.26
CA ASP A 265 -4.52 13.66 14.53
C ASP A 265 -5.48 14.45 13.65
N LEU A 266 -6.46 13.77 13.05
CA LEU A 266 -7.51 14.43 12.26
C LEU A 266 -8.39 15.38 13.10
N LYS A 267 -8.48 15.20 14.42
CA LYS A 267 -9.27 16.10 15.30
C LYS A 267 -8.86 17.57 15.17
N ARG A 268 -7.61 17.85 14.85
CA ARG A 268 -7.10 19.23 14.68
C ARG A 268 -7.65 19.91 13.42
N TYR A 269 -8.07 19.11 12.45
CA TYR A 269 -8.48 19.55 11.11
C TYR A 269 -9.99 19.46 10.88
N THR A 270 -10.70 18.74 11.75
CA THR A 270 -12.13 18.45 11.59
C THR A 270 -13.02 19.49 12.27
N VAL A 271 -14.20 19.68 11.71
CA VAL A 271 -15.23 20.56 12.27
C VAL A 271 -15.90 19.89 13.47
N ALA A 272 -16.24 20.68 14.49
CA ALA A 272 -16.96 20.20 15.65
C ALA A 272 -18.32 19.58 15.24
N GLY A 273 -18.63 18.40 15.79
CA GLY A 273 -19.89 17.70 15.51
C GLY A 273 -19.82 16.63 14.41
N ILE A 274 -18.71 16.54 13.69
CA ILE A 274 -18.49 15.45 12.71
C ILE A 274 -17.61 14.38 13.34
N LYS A 275 -18.11 13.14 13.36
CA LYS A 275 -17.42 11.98 13.90
C LYS A 275 -16.87 11.13 12.75
N GLN A 276 -15.59 10.81 12.82
CA GLN A 276 -14.92 9.93 11.87
C GLN A 276 -15.08 8.47 12.30
N GLU A 277 -15.56 7.62 11.40
CA GLU A 277 -15.63 6.17 11.56
C GLU A 277 -14.78 5.50 10.50
N PHE A 278 -13.81 4.67 10.94
CA PHE A 278 -12.95 3.93 10.04
C PHE A 278 -13.56 2.57 9.75
N LEU A 279 -13.79 2.29 8.45
CA LEU A 279 -14.25 1.00 7.96
C LEU A 279 -13.06 0.15 7.49
N ASP A 280 -13.23 -1.16 7.57
CA ASP A 280 -12.27 -2.09 7.00
C ASP A 280 -12.35 -2.10 5.47
N LEU A 281 -11.18 -2.22 4.85
CA LEU A 281 -11.04 -2.27 3.41
C LEU A 281 -11.61 -3.59 2.88
N MET A 282 -12.43 -3.51 1.84
CA MET A 282 -13.00 -4.67 1.17
C MET A 282 -12.33 -4.87 -0.19
N TYR A 283 -11.70 -6.02 -0.39
CA TYR A 283 -11.01 -6.36 -1.63
C TYR A 283 -11.94 -7.05 -2.63
N LEU A 284 -11.87 -6.61 -3.89
CA LEU A 284 -12.38 -7.30 -5.06
C LEU A 284 -11.18 -7.86 -5.83
N TYR A 285 -10.92 -9.14 -5.65
CA TYR A 285 -9.86 -9.81 -6.38
C TYR A 285 -10.31 -10.08 -7.80
N VAL A 286 -9.44 -9.77 -8.75
CA VAL A 286 -9.65 -10.12 -10.16
C VAL A 286 -8.59 -11.15 -10.54
N GLU A 287 -9.03 -12.30 -10.94
CA GLU A 287 -8.21 -13.41 -11.43
C GLU A 287 -8.34 -13.51 -12.94
N PHE A 288 -7.29 -13.96 -13.60
CA PHE A 288 -7.28 -14.15 -15.04
C PHE A 288 -6.89 -15.58 -15.40
N ASP A 289 -7.51 -16.10 -16.45
CA ASP A 289 -7.07 -17.31 -17.15
C ASP A 289 -6.73 -16.89 -18.58
N SER A 290 -5.42 -16.80 -18.84
CA SER A 290 -4.88 -16.27 -20.08
C SER A 290 -4.15 -17.36 -20.85
N THR A 291 -4.50 -17.53 -22.11
CA THR A 291 -3.76 -18.36 -23.07
C THR A 291 -3.15 -17.46 -24.12
N VAL A 292 -1.83 -17.41 -24.14
CA VAL A 292 -1.04 -16.56 -25.04
C VAL A 292 -0.35 -17.44 -26.06
N SER A 293 -0.63 -17.20 -27.34
CA SER A 293 0.04 -17.87 -28.46
C SER A 293 1.25 -17.08 -28.90
N TYR A 294 2.36 -17.76 -29.17
CA TYR A 294 3.60 -17.13 -29.58
C TYR A 294 4.29 -17.89 -30.73
N ASP A 295 5.03 -17.16 -31.54
CA ASP A 295 5.88 -17.70 -32.62
C ASP A 295 7.27 -18.06 -32.06
N SER A 296 7.61 -19.34 -32.13
CA SER A 296 8.92 -19.86 -31.68
C SER A 296 10.10 -19.35 -32.51
N GLY A 297 9.87 -18.80 -33.71
CA GLY A 297 10.90 -18.15 -34.50
C GLY A 297 11.39 -16.81 -33.91
N PHE A 298 10.52 -16.13 -33.16
CA PHE A 298 10.87 -14.86 -32.49
C PHE A 298 11.16 -15.03 -31.00
N VAL A 299 10.51 -16.00 -30.34
CA VAL A 299 10.64 -16.25 -28.90
C VAL A 299 11.46 -17.50 -28.65
N ALA A 300 12.71 -17.34 -28.26
CA ALA A 300 13.61 -18.47 -28.00
C ALA A 300 13.40 -19.11 -26.61
N ASP A 301 12.95 -18.33 -25.62
CA ASP A 301 12.76 -18.79 -24.22
C ASP A 301 11.34 -18.52 -23.73
N LYS A 302 10.56 -19.59 -23.63
CA LYS A 302 9.19 -19.59 -23.14
C LYS A 302 9.08 -19.11 -21.68
N LEU A 303 10.02 -19.50 -20.81
CA LEU A 303 9.96 -19.13 -19.40
C LEU A 303 10.27 -17.64 -19.20
N ASN A 304 11.21 -17.11 -19.98
CA ASN A 304 11.49 -15.68 -20.00
C ASN A 304 10.27 -14.88 -20.47
N LEU A 305 9.60 -15.33 -21.54
CA LEU A 305 8.37 -14.68 -22.01
C LEU A 305 7.29 -14.69 -20.93
N GLN A 306 7.09 -15.82 -20.24
CA GLN A 306 6.12 -15.94 -19.14
C GLN A 306 6.40 -14.93 -18.03
N THR A 307 7.65 -14.83 -17.59
CA THR A 307 8.07 -13.90 -16.54
C THR A 307 7.84 -12.44 -16.95
N ARG A 308 8.15 -12.09 -18.19
CA ARG A 308 7.95 -10.73 -18.73
C ARG A 308 6.45 -10.37 -18.81
N ILE A 309 5.59 -11.31 -19.21
CA ILE A 309 4.14 -11.10 -19.24
C ILE A 309 3.61 -10.88 -17.82
N LEU A 310 3.98 -11.73 -16.86
CA LEU A 310 3.56 -11.57 -15.47
C LEU A 310 4.02 -10.23 -14.89
N SER A 311 5.27 -9.82 -15.18
CA SER A 311 5.79 -8.52 -14.76
C SER A 311 5.01 -7.34 -15.38
N ALA A 312 4.63 -7.45 -16.65
CA ALA A 312 3.81 -6.42 -17.31
C ALA A 312 2.40 -6.31 -16.70
N ILE A 313 1.78 -7.46 -16.38
CA ILE A 313 0.48 -7.51 -15.68
C ILE A 313 0.62 -6.92 -14.28
N GLU A 314 1.67 -7.26 -13.54
CA GLU A 314 1.95 -6.70 -12.21
C GLU A 314 2.17 -5.18 -12.27
N THR A 315 2.90 -4.69 -13.26
CA THR A 315 3.07 -3.24 -13.49
C THR A 315 1.74 -2.55 -13.76
N TYR A 316 0.88 -3.18 -14.57
CA TYR A 316 -0.46 -2.64 -14.83
C TYR A 316 -1.34 -2.66 -13.57
N SER A 317 -1.23 -3.67 -12.71
CA SER A 317 -1.98 -3.75 -11.45
C SER A 317 -1.68 -2.58 -10.51
N LYS A 318 -0.45 -2.05 -10.56
CA LYS A 318 0.01 -0.90 -9.76
C LYS A 318 -0.31 0.46 -10.40
N SER A 319 -0.92 0.47 -11.58
CA SER A 319 -1.28 1.72 -12.27
C SER A 319 -2.42 2.46 -11.56
N SER A 320 -2.48 3.77 -11.72
CA SER A 320 -3.53 4.63 -11.15
C SER A 320 -4.95 4.27 -11.63
N ASP A 321 -5.09 3.56 -12.74
CA ASP A 321 -6.37 3.08 -13.24
C ASP A 321 -7.00 2.03 -12.30
N ILE A 322 -6.17 1.19 -11.68
CA ILE A 322 -6.60 0.07 -10.81
C ILE A 322 -6.34 0.38 -9.34
N ASN A 323 -5.14 0.87 -9.03
CA ASN A 323 -4.64 1.05 -7.67
C ASN A 323 -5.23 2.30 -6.99
N SER A 324 -6.57 2.39 -6.96
CA SER A 324 -7.31 3.47 -6.32
C SER A 324 -8.72 3.04 -5.96
N PHE A 325 -9.34 3.70 -4.98
CA PHE A 325 -10.78 3.58 -4.78
C PHE A 325 -11.55 4.12 -5.99
N GLY A 326 -12.56 3.38 -6.43
CA GLY A 326 -13.23 3.66 -7.70
C GLY A 326 -12.41 3.28 -8.93
N GLY A 327 -11.34 2.51 -8.72
CA GLY A 327 -10.49 1.99 -9.78
C GLY A 327 -11.26 1.19 -10.82
N ARG A 328 -10.74 1.15 -12.03
CA ARG A 328 -11.35 0.45 -13.16
C ARG A 328 -10.32 -0.41 -13.88
N LEU A 329 -10.50 -1.71 -13.85
CA LEU A 329 -9.77 -2.60 -14.72
C LEU A 329 -10.42 -2.56 -16.11
N LYS A 330 -9.68 -2.06 -17.10
CA LYS A 330 -10.11 -2.01 -18.50
C LYS A 330 -9.53 -3.21 -19.23
N TYR A 331 -10.39 -4.10 -19.68
CA TYR A 331 -10.01 -5.35 -20.32
C TYR A 331 -9.08 -5.14 -21.52
N SER A 332 -9.42 -4.21 -22.40
CA SER A 332 -8.61 -3.91 -23.58
C SER A 332 -7.20 -3.40 -23.24
N LYS A 333 -7.05 -2.68 -22.13
CA LYS A 333 -5.72 -2.26 -21.65
C LYS A 333 -4.91 -3.44 -21.14
N LEU A 334 -5.53 -4.35 -20.38
CA LEU A 334 -4.88 -5.56 -19.90
C LEU A 334 -4.34 -6.39 -21.06
N LEU A 335 -5.18 -6.66 -22.08
CA LEU A 335 -4.78 -7.37 -23.28
C LEU A 335 -3.63 -6.67 -23.99
N SER A 336 -3.71 -5.35 -24.14
CA SER A 336 -2.66 -4.56 -24.78
C SER A 336 -1.33 -4.59 -24.00
N GLN A 337 -1.35 -4.72 -22.65
CA GLN A 337 -0.12 -4.89 -21.89
C GLN A 337 0.53 -6.25 -22.17
N ILE A 338 -0.25 -7.31 -22.30
CA ILE A 338 0.21 -8.65 -22.66
C ILE A 338 0.82 -8.63 -24.07
N ASP A 339 0.08 -8.13 -25.06
CA ASP A 339 0.50 -8.13 -26.48
C ASP A 339 1.76 -7.33 -26.73
N ARG A 340 2.02 -6.26 -25.96
CA ARG A 340 3.19 -5.40 -26.12
C ARG A 340 4.48 -5.95 -25.52
N VAL A 341 4.40 -7.04 -24.76
CA VAL A 341 5.58 -7.62 -24.09
C VAL A 341 6.61 -8.10 -25.09
N ASP A 342 6.14 -8.70 -26.19
CA ASP A 342 7.02 -9.24 -27.23
C ASP A 342 6.33 -9.22 -28.60
N THR A 343 7.08 -8.93 -29.64
CA THR A 343 6.58 -8.95 -31.04
C THR A 343 6.27 -10.35 -31.53
N GLY A 344 6.79 -11.39 -30.87
CA GLY A 344 6.51 -12.78 -31.15
C GLY A 344 5.17 -13.27 -30.60
N ILE A 345 4.44 -12.48 -29.83
CA ILE A 345 3.07 -12.82 -29.39
C ILE A 345 2.13 -12.64 -30.58
N THR A 346 1.43 -13.73 -30.95
CA THR A 346 0.54 -13.73 -32.11
C THR A 346 -0.93 -13.53 -31.70
N SER A 347 -1.32 -14.00 -30.52
CA SER A 347 -2.67 -13.75 -29.95
C SER A 347 -2.69 -13.98 -28.45
N ASN A 348 -3.66 -13.37 -27.78
CA ASN A 348 -4.01 -13.73 -26.40
C ASN A 348 -5.52 -13.88 -26.23
N ILE A 349 -5.91 -14.89 -25.47
CA ILE A 349 -7.29 -15.13 -25.06
C ILE A 349 -7.30 -15.15 -23.55
N THR A 350 -7.95 -14.17 -22.96
CA THR A 350 -7.97 -13.98 -21.50
C THR A 350 -9.41 -13.92 -21.01
N THR A 351 -9.73 -14.67 -19.99
CA THR A 351 -11.00 -14.59 -19.27
C THR A 351 -10.75 -14.03 -17.88
N LEU A 352 -11.69 -13.23 -17.37
CA LEU A 352 -11.61 -12.65 -16.04
C LEU A 352 -12.64 -13.28 -15.11
N ILE A 353 -12.23 -13.50 -13.88
CA ILE A 353 -13.04 -14.01 -12.78
C ILE A 353 -12.90 -13.01 -11.63
N ILE A 354 -14.00 -12.64 -11.01
CA ILE A 354 -14.00 -11.79 -9.83
C ILE A 354 -14.22 -12.65 -8.59
N ARG A 355 -13.46 -12.37 -7.54
CA ARG A 355 -13.49 -13.11 -6.28
C ARG A 355 -13.63 -12.20 -5.08
N ARG A 356 -14.43 -12.66 -4.12
CA ARG A 356 -14.53 -12.09 -2.78
C ARG A 356 -14.20 -13.14 -1.72
N ASN A 357 -13.56 -12.69 -0.66
CA ASN A 357 -13.28 -13.52 0.50
C ASN A 357 -14.35 -13.24 1.56
N MET A 358 -15.15 -14.26 1.88
CA MET A 358 -16.09 -14.24 2.98
C MET A 358 -15.40 -14.79 4.23
N VAL A 359 -15.41 -14.05 5.33
CA VAL A 359 -14.89 -14.49 6.63
C VAL A 359 -16.04 -15.03 7.46
N PRO A 360 -16.16 -16.35 7.64
CA PRO A 360 -17.28 -16.93 8.36
C PRO A 360 -17.13 -16.78 9.87
N SER A 361 -18.26 -16.58 10.57
CA SER A 361 -18.35 -16.73 12.03
C SER A 361 -18.55 -18.19 12.35
N TYR A 362 -17.48 -18.88 12.73
CA TYR A 362 -17.54 -20.32 12.96
C TYR A 362 -18.40 -20.70 14.16
N ASN A 363 -19.10 -21.83 14.03
CA ASN A 363 -19.95 -22.43 15.06
C ASN A 363 -21.06 -21.48 15.57
N SER A 364 -21.44 -20.50 14.77
CA SER A 364 -22.56 -19.62 15.05
C SER A 364 -23.43 -19.47 13.80
N ILE A 365 -24.73 -19.37 14.02
CA ILE A 365 -25.70 -19.14 12.96
C ILE A 365 -25.54 -17.70 12.44
N ALA A 366 -25.30 -17.51 11.16
CA ALA A 366 -25.12 -16.18 10.58
C ALA A 366 -25.67 -16.13 9.14
N THR A 367 -26.08 -14.94 8.73
CA THR A 367 -26.43 -14.56 7.37
C THR A 367 -25.23 -13.89 6.73
N TYR A 368 -24.94 -14.19 5.48
CA TYR A 368 -23.80 -13.56 4.78
C TYR A 368 -24.28 -12.88 3.51
N GLU A 369 -23.83 -11.67 3.32
CA GLU A 369 -24.04 -10.89 2.11
C GLU A 369 -22.69 -10.58 1.47
N VAL A 370 -22.53 -10.92 0.20
CA VAL A 370 -21.29 -10.72 -0.55
C VAL A 370 -21.58 -9.93 -1.82
N CYS A 371 -21.20 -8.63 -1.78
CA CYS A 371 -21.42 -7.69 -2.88
C CYS A 371 -20.14 -7.53 -3.72
N TYR A 372 -20.27 -7.59 -5.04
CA TYR A 372 -19.18 -7.41 -6.00
C TYR A 372 -19.27 -6.08 -6.75
N GLY A 373 -20.44 -5.43 -6.74
CA GLY A 373 -20.67 -4.18 -7.45
C GLY A 373 -20.62 -4.27 -8.98
N ASN A 374 -20.41 -5.45 -9.53
CA ASN A 374 -20.36 -5.73 -10.96
C ASN A 374 -21.42 -6.79 -11.30
N LYS A 375 -22.10 -6.65 -12.44
CA LYS A 375 -23.07 -7.61 -12.90
C LYS A 375 -22.42 -8.97 -13.15
N PHE A 376 -23.14 -10.04 -12.85
CA PHE A 376 -22.71 -11.40 -13.10
C PHE A 376 -23.24 -11.93 -14.43
N HIS A 377 -22.46 -12.77 -15.07
CA HIS A 377 -22.98 -13.59 -16.16
C HIS A 377 -23.99 -14.60 -15.60
N ALA A 378 -25.17 -14.73 -16.21
CA ALA A 378 -26.15 -15.74 -15.86
C ALA A 378 -26.01 -16.93 -16.80
N ASP A 379 -25.52 -18.05 -16.30
CA ASP A 379 -25.43 -19.28 -17.05
C ASP A 379 -26.69 -20.13 -16.80
N LEU A 380 -27.42 -20.50 -17.84
CA LEU A 380 -28.67 -21.24 -17.74
C LEU A 380 -28.56 -22.58 -16.98
N GLU A 381 -27.38 -23.19 -17.00
CA GLU A 381 -27.10 -24.42 -16.26
C GLU A 381 -26.63 -24.17 -14.83
N GLY A 382 -26.47 -22.93 -14.41
CA GLY A 382 -25.89 -22.54 -13.14
C GLY A 382 -24.35 -22.68 -13.12
N PHE A 383 -23.78 -22.80 -11.92
CA PHE A 383 -22.34 -22.95 -11.70
C PHE A 383 -21.48 -21.76 -12.13
N ASN A 384 -22.06 -20.57 -12.24
CA ASN A 384 -21.28 -19.35 -12.42
C ASN A 384 -20.69 -18.88 -11.09
N VAL A 385 -21.49 -18.88 -10.01
CA VAL A 385 -21.01 -18.60 -8.65
C VAL A 385 -20.45 -19.88 -8.04
N ARG A 386 -19.21 -19.88 -7.61
CA ARG A 386 -18.54 -21.06 -7.07
C ARG A 386 -17.75 -20.70 -5.82
N SER A 387 -17.63 -21.63 -4.87
CA SER A 387 -16.83 -21.41 -3.67
C SER A 387 -15.69 -22.39 -3.50
N SER A 388 -14.73 -21.99 -2.68
CA SER A 388 -13.83 -22.95 -2.02
C SER A 388 -14.62 -23.83 -1.07
N ALA A 389 -14.04 -24.98 -0.69
CA ALA A 389 -14.67 -25.92 0.22
C ALA A 389 -14.78 -25.36 1.65
N PHE A 390 -15.90 -25.65 2.31
CA PHE A 390 -16.15 -25.36 3.72
C PHE A 390 -16.98 -26.49 4.36
N LYS A 391 -17.12 -26.49 5.67
CA LYS A 391 -17.90 -27.50 6.41
C LYS A 391 -19.10 -26.87 7.09
N LEU A 392 -20.21 -27.57 7.04
CA LEU A 392 -21.46 -27.19 7.68
C LEU A 392 -21.73 -28.08 8.90
N GLU A 393 -22.43 -27.53 9.87
CA GLU A 393 -22.95 -28.30 10.99
C GLU A 393 -23.90 -29.39 10.52
N GLY A 394 -23.69 -30.63 10.97
CA GLY A 394 -24.52 -31.79 10.64
C GLY A 394 -24.34 -32.35 9.22
N VAL A 395 -23.32 -31.92 8.47
CA VAL A 395 -22.98 -32.43 7.14
C VAL A 395 -21.58 -33.01 7.15
N ASP A 396 -21.45 -34.27 6.75
CA ASP A 396 -20.16 -34.92 6.60
C ASP A 396 -19.52 -34.57 5.25
N GLY A 397 -18.23 -34.18 5.30
CA GLY A 397 -17.44 -33.88 4.12
C GLY A 397 -17.37 -32.40 3.77
N ASP A 398 -16.79 -32.13 2.60
CA ASP A 398 -16.62 -30.79 2.07
C ASP A 398 -17.87 -30.35 1.31
N VAL A 399 -18.32 -29.13 1.63
CA VAL A 399 -19.48 -28.50 1.02
C VAL A 399 -19.03 -27.36 0.14
N TYR A 400 -19.71 -27.19 -0.95
CA TYR A 400 -19.51 -26.12 -1.93
C TYR A 400 -20.82 -25.39 -2.17
N LEU A 401 -20.74 -24.13 -2.57
CA LEU A 401 -21.92 -23.40 -3.05
C LEU A 401 -21.87 -23.19 -4.57
N THR A 402 -23.06 -23.13 -5.14
CA THR A 402 -23.25 -22.71 -6.54
C THR A 402 -24.58 -21.98 -6.70
N ASP A 403 -24.71 -21.28 -7.80
CA ASP A 403 -25.95 -20.59 -8.20
C ASP A 403 -26.81 -21.46 -9.15
N PHE A 404 -28.06 -21.08 -9.24
CA PHE A 404 -29.01 -21.58 -10.25
C PHE A 404 -29.94 -20.43 -10.62
N PRO A 405 -29.89 -19.94 -11.88
CA PRO A 405 -30.69 -18.79 -12.27
C PRO A 405 -32.20 -19.14 -12.34
N ASN A 406 -33.03 -18.17 -11.99
CA ASN A 406 -34.45 -18.21 -12.24
C ASN A 406 -34.73 -17.96 -13.71
N ASN A 407 -35.98 -18.16 -14.13
CA ASN A 407 -36.40 -17.99 -15.55
C ASN A 407 -36.18 -16.54 -16.06
N ASP A 408 -36.11 -15.56 -15.17
CA ASP A 408 -35.85 -14.15 -15.49
C ASP A 408 -34.37 -13.86 -15.78
N GLN A 409 -33.47 -14.77 -15.41
CA GLN A 409 -32.01 -14.61 -15.51
C GLN A 409 -31.45 -13.33 -14.79
N LEU A 410 -32.30 -12.65 -14.04
CA LEU A 410 -31.92 -11.48 -13.26
C LEU A 410 -31.61 -11.85 -11.80
N THR A 411 -32.27 -12.91 -11.34
CA THR A 411 -32.13 -13.48 -10.01
C THR A 411 -31.89 -14.97 -10.06
N GLY A 412 -31.41 -15.55 -8.97
CA GLY A 412 -31.21 -17.00 -8.85
C GLY A 412 -31.19 -17.43 -7.39
N VAL A 413 -31.11 -18.74 -7.20
CA VAL A 413 -30.99 -19.38 -5.89
C VAL A 413 -29.56 -19.88 -5.69
N VAL A 414 -29.06 -19.80 -4.46
CA VAL A 414 -27.83 -20.46 -4.03
C VAL A 414 -28.16 -21.87 -3.59
N LYS A 415 -27.38 -22.84 -4.03
CA LYS A 415 -27.46 -24.24 -3.61
C LYS A 415 -26.18 -24.69 -2.97
N PHE A 416 -26.27 -25.51 -1.94
CA PHE A 416 -25.14 -26.22 -1.38
C PHE A 416 -25.09 -27.66 -1.90
N PHE A 417 -23.88 -28.12 -2.21
CA PHE A 417 -23.64 -29.47 -2.68
C PHE A 417 -22.34 -30.05 -2.15
N THR A 418 -22.26 -31.36 -2.14
CA THR A 418 -21.05 -32.15 -1.91
C THR A 418 -20.69 -32.93 -3.17
N ILE A 419 -19.41 -33.34 -3.24
CA ILE A 419 -18.94 -34.24 -4.30
C ILE A 419 -18.59 -35.58 -3.65
N VAL A 420 -19.40 -36.60 -3.96
CA VAL A 420 -19.18 -37.97 -3.47
C VAL A 420 -18.84 -38.85 -4.66
N ASN A 421 -17.65 -39.43 -4.66
CA ASN A 421 -17.16 -40.28 -5.77
C ASN A 421 -17.24 -39.59 -7.16
N GLY A 422 -17.00 -38.28 -7.20
CA GLY A 422 -17.06 -37.48 -8.43
C GLY A 422 -18.49 -37.10 -8.87
N VAL A 423 -19.50 -37.43 -8.08
CA VAL A 423 -20.90 -37.08 -8.36
C VAL A 423 -21.37 -35.94 -7.47
N ILE A 424 -21.99 -34.94 -8.05
CA ILE A 424 -22.57 -33.80 -7.33
C ILE A 424 -23.86 -34.26 -6.64
N THR A 425 -23.94 -34.02 -5.33
CA THR A 425 -25.12 -34.27 -4.52
C THR A 425 -25.54 -32.98 -3.83
N TYR A 426 -26.73 -32.48 -4.17
CA TYR A 426 -27.28 -31.28 -3.54
C TYR A 426 -27.75 -31.57 -2.12
N ILE A 427 -27.27 -30.79 -1.16
CA ILE A 427 -27.65 -30.88 0.25
C ILE A 427 -28.79 -29.91 0.56
N ASN A 428 -28.69 -28.70 0.00
CA ASN A 428 -29.68 -27.65 0.18
C ASN A 428 -29.91 -26.94 -1.16
N ASN A 429 -31.15 -27.01 -1.64
CA ASN A 429 -31.55 -26.41 -2.91
C ASN A 429 -31.97 -24.93 -2.81
N ASN A 430 -32.06 -24.39 -1.59
CA ASN A 430 -32.42 -22.99 -1.32
C ASN A 430 -31.62 -22.48 -0.13
N ALA A 431 -30.30 -22.36 -0.32
CA ALA A 431 -29.38 -21.90 0.71
C ALA A 431 -29.17 -20.38 0.70
N GLY A 432 -29.73 -19.69 -0.28
CA GLY A 432 -29.57 -18.25 -0.46
C GLY A 432 -30.11 -17.75 -1.78
N THR A 433 -29.82 -16.50 -2.10
CA THR A 433 -30.21 -15.84 -3.34
C THR A 433 -29.03 -15.22 -4.05
N VAL A 434 -29.11 -15.13 -5.37
CA VAL A 434 -28.16 -14.40 -6.23
C VAL A 434 -28.94 -13.32 -6.99
N ASN A 435 -28.38 -12.11 -7.02
CA ASN A 435 -28.86 -11.04 -7.89
C ASN A 435 -27.78 -10.75 -8.95
N TYR A 436 -27.99 -11.22 -10.18
CA TYR A 436 -27.01 -11.08 -11.26
C TYR A 436 -26.84 -9.62 -11.70
N THR A 437 -27.91 -8.82 -11.61
CA THR A 437 -27.87 -7.42 -12.04
C THR A 437 -27.11 -6.52 -11.06
N LYS A 438 -27.28 -6.76 -9.74
CA LYS A 438 -26.56 -6.02 -8.71
C LYS A 438 -25.15 -6.57 -8.48
N GLY A 439 -24.93 -7.85 -8.80
CA GLY A 439 -23.69 -8.55 -8.46
C GLY A 439 -23.62 -8.88 -6.96
N GLU A 440 -24.63 -9.55 -6.45
CA GLU A 440 -24.82 -9.79 -5.02
C GLU A 440 -25.19 -11.25 -4.75
N VAL A 441 -24.58 -11.83 -3.72
CA VAL A 441 -24.86 -13.18 -3.24
C VAL A 441 -25.24 -13.08 -1.76
N ILE A 442 -26.43 -13.56 -1.41
CA ILE A 442 -26.91 -13.60 -0.02
C ILE A 442 -27.09 -15.05 0.41
N LEU A 443 -26.44 -15.45 1.50
CA LEU A 443 -26.65 -16.75 2.12
C LEU A 443 -27.64 -16.60 3.27
N PHE A 444 -28.62 -17.48 3.31
CA PHE A 444 -29.56 -17.58 4.43
C PHE A 444 -28.85 -18.07 5.71
N PRO A 445 -29.47 -17.93 6.88
CA PRO A 445 -28.85 -18.32 8.13
C PRO A 445 -28.27 -19.73 8.07
N VAL A 446 -26.94 -19.81 8.28
CA VAL A 446 -26.19 -21.06 8.17
C VAL A 446 -25.08 -21.09 9.24
N THR A 447 -24.80 -22.29 9.77
CA THR A 447 -23.68 -22.53 10.70
C THR A 447 -22.53 -23.17 9.96
N ILE A 448 -21.47 -22.39 9.71
CA ILE A 448 -20.22 -22.87 9.14
C ILE A 448 -19.30 -23.29 10.29
N THR A 449 -18.74 -24.51 10.23
CA THR A 449 -17.87 -25.04 11.29
C THR A 449 -16.41 -24.84 11.01
N SER A 450 -15.99 -24.91 9.75
CA SER A 450 -14.61 -24.64 9.30
C SER A 450 -14.58 -24.35 7.79
N SER A 451 -13.43 -23.83 7.32
CA SER A 451 -13.11 -23.70 5.91
C SER A 451 -11.78 -24.37 5.58
N THR A 452 -11.58 -24.79 4.36
CA THR A 452 -10.31 -25.38 3.91
C THR A 452 -9.19 -24.36 3.75
N LEU A 453 -9.57 -23.11 3.50
CA LEU A 453 -8.65 -21.96 3.42
C LEU A 453 -8.68 -21.22 4.76
N SER A 454 -7.51 -20.93 5.31
CA SER A 454 -7.34 -20.32 6.65
C SER A 454 -8.30 -19.15 6.89
N ASN A 455 -9.37 -19.40 7.66
CA ASN A 455 -10.37 -18.45 8.12
C ASN A 455 -11.14 -17.69 7.01
N ARG A 456 -11.27 -18.23 5.80
CA ARG A 456 -12.05 -17.63 4.72
C ARG A 456 -12.68 -18.67 3.81
N VAL A 457 -13.81 -18.29 3.22
CA VAL A 457 -14.43 -18.98 2.08
C VAL A 457 -14.30 -18.03 0.89
N GLU A 458 -13.61 -18.47 -0.13
CA GLU A 458 -13.47 -17.72 -1.37
C GLU A 458 -14.66 -18.00 -2.26
N ILE A 459 -15.29 -16.94 -2.76
CA ILE A 459 -16.42 -17.04 -3.69
C ILE A 459 -16.02 -16.35 -4.98
N GLU A 460 -15.99 -17.11 -6.07
CA GLU A 460 -15.63 -16.63 -7.40
C GLU A 460 -16.85 -16.59 -8.32
N VAL A 461 -16.84 -15.60 -9.22
CA VAL A 461 -17.93 -15.36 -10.16
C VAL A 461 -17.38 -14.86 -11.48
N THR A 462 -17.90 -15.33 -12.60
CA THR A 462 -17.63 -14.73 -13.91
C THR A 462 -18.51 -13.50 -14.10
N PRO A 463 -17.95 -12.31 -14.32
CA PRO A 463 -18.72 -11.11 -14.54
C PRO A 463 -19.38 -11.12 -15.92
N GLU A 464 -20.47 -10.33 -16.10
CA GLU A 464 -21.10 -10.12 -17.40
C GLU A 464 -20.19 -9.37 -18.36
N SER A 465 -19.43 -8.40 -17.83
CA SER A 465 -18.46 -7.61 -18.58
C SER A 465 -17.05 -7.85 -18.04
N ASN A 466 -16.08 -7.94 -18.93
CA ASN A 466 -14.67 -8.02 -18.56
C ASN A 466 -14.08 -6.65 -18.11
N ASP A 467 -14.81 -5.55 -18.26
CA ASP A 467 -14.47 -4.28 -17.63
C ASP A 467 -14.99 -4.28 -16.21
N ILE A 468 -14.08 -4.29 -15.23
CA ILE A 468 -14.39 -4.39 -13.81
C ILE A 468 -14.26 -3.02 -13.15
N VAL A 469 -15.25 -2.65 -12.35
CA VAL A 469 -15.29 -1.37 -11.65
C VAL A 469 -15.36 -1.61 -10.13
N ALA A 470 -14.46 -0.97 -9.39
CA ALA A 470 -14.62 -0.89 -7.94
C ALA A 470 -15.68 0.16 -7.59
N LYS A 471 -16.72 -0.24 -6.89
CA LYS A 471 -17.74 0.67 -6.38
C LYS A 471 -17.54 0.89 -4.88
N GLU A 472 -17.82 2.11 -4.42
CA GLU A 472 -17.83 2.47 -3.00
C GLU A 472 -16.54 2.12 -2.27
N ASN A 473 -16.59 1.18 -1.32
CA ASN A 473 -15.48 0.76 -0.47
C ASN A 473 -14.71 -0.44 -1.01
N LEU A 474 -15.00 -0.87 -2.24
CA LEU A 474 -14.28 -1.95 -2.88
C LEU A 474 -12.95 -1.45 -3.46
N TYR A 475 -11.93 -2.25 -3.31
CA TYR A 475 -10.60 -2.01 -3.87
C TYR A 475 -10.21 -3.17 -4.77
N ILE A 476 -9.89 -2.88 -6.05
CA ILE A 476 -9.51 -3.93 -7.00
C ILE A 476 -8.09 -4.39 -6.72
N VAL A 477 -7.91 -5.69 -6.64
CA VAL A 477 -6.60 -6.35 -6.62
C VAL A 477 -6.55 -7.34 -7.78
N LEU A 478 -5.66 -7.09 -8.75
CA LEU A 478 -5.38 -8.05 -9.80
C LEU A 478 -4.46 -9.13 -9.23
N ASP A 479 -4.98 -10.34 -9.08
CA ASP A 479 -4.23 -11.47 -8.50
C ASP A 479 -3.29 -12.05 -9.55
N THR A 480 -1.98 -11.83 -9.37
CA THR A 480 -0.94 -12.35 -10.27
C THR A 480 -0.28 -13.63 -9.75
N THR A 481 -0.58 -14.04 -8.52
CA THR A 481 0.18 -15.09 -7.81
C THR A 481 -0.65 -16.28 -7.36
N GLY A 482 -1.95 -16.12 -7.16
CA GLY A 482 -2.81 -17.13 -6.55
C GLY A 482 -3.45 -18.08 -7.57
N ASN A 483 -4.67 -17.74 -7.98
CA ASN A 483 -5.50 -18.60 -8.83
C ASN A 483 -5.45 -18.21 -10.30
N SER A 484 -4.80 -17.10 -10.64
CA SER A 484 -4.61 -16.68 -12.02
C SER A 484 -3.71 -17.65 -12.77
N LYS A 485 -4.03 -17.89 -14.04
CA LYS A 485 -3.32 -18.83 -14.90
C LYS A 485 -2.80 -18.14 -16.15
N LEU A 486 -1.56 -18.44 -16.49
CA LEU A 486 -0.93 -18.02 -17.73
C LEU A 486 -0.39 -19.25 -18.47
N ASN A 487 -1.04 -19.60 -19.57
CA ASN A 487 -0.65 -20.70 -20.45
C ASN A 487 -0.02 -20.11 -21.72
N LEU A 488 1.18 -20.59 -22.08
CA LEU A 488 1.83 -20.22 -23.32
C LEU A 488 1.73 -21.40 -24.31
N LEU A 489 1.18 -21.13 -25.49
CA LEU A 489 1.07 -22.08 -26.58
C LEU A 489 1.92 -21.62 -27.78
N GLU A 490 2.65 -22.55 -28.37
CA GLU A 490 3.35 -22.28 -29.63
C GLU A 490 2.32 -22.17 -30.76
N ASP A 491 2.41 -21.12 -31.57
CA ASP A 491 1.57 -20.92 -32.73
C ASP A 491 2.14 -21.69 -33.93
N VAL A 492 1.69 -22.92 -34.07
CA VAL A 492 2.17 -23.84 -35.11
C VAL A 492 1.78 -23.39 -36.53
N LEU A 493 0.79 -22.51 -36.67
CA LEU A 493 0.34 -22.01 -37.98
C LEU A 493 1.31 -20.95 -38.52
N VAL A 494 1.97 -20.19 -37.66
CA VAL A 494 2.98 -19.19 -38.03
C VAL A 494 4.32 -19.84 -38.27
N SER A 495 4.68 -20.88 -37.54
CA SER A 495 5.96 -21.59 -37.70
C SER A 495 6.04 -22.46 -38.95
N GLY A 496 5.01 -22.52 -39.77
CA GLY A 496 5.04 -23.16 -41.10
C GLY A 496 5.22 -24.67 -41.09
N SER A 497 5.15 -25.32 -39.95
CA SER A 497 5.52 -26.74 -39.83
C SER A 497 4.41 -27.74 -40.19
N ASN A 498 3.19 -27.32 -40.47
CA ASN A 498 2.16 -28.24 -41.00
C ASN A 498 0.97 -27.54 -41.61
N VAL A 499 0.85 -27.61 -42.89
CA VAL A 499 -0.18 -26.94 -43.69
C VAL A 499 -1.26 -27.89 -44.17
N SER A 500 -1.40 -29.05 -43.62
CA SER A 500 -2.45 -29.96 -44.06
C SER A 500 -3.65 -29.97 -43.11
N GLY A 501 -4.50 -29.01 -43.32
CA GLY A 501 -5.83 -29.01 -42.72
C GLY A 501 -5.97 -28.09 -41.51
N THR A 502 -7.06 -27.39 -41.47
CA THR A 502 -7.61 -26.70 -40.31
C THR A 502 -7.82 -27.70 -39.19
N ASN A 503 -6.86 -27.83 -38.29
CA ASN A 503 -7.18 -28.35 -36.97
C ASN A 503 -7.96 -27.25 -36.23
N TYR A 504 -9.27 -27.23 -36.48
CA TYR A 504 -10.18 -26.54 -35.62
C TYR A 504 -10.18 -27.30 -34.29
N THR A 505 -9.39 -26.82 -33.37
CA THR A 505 -9.65 -27.08 -31.95
C THR A 505 -10.84 -26.16 -31.63
N PRO A 506 -12.06 -26.71 -31.42
CA PRO A 506 -13.12 -25.86 -30.91
C PRO A 506 -12.51 -25.17 -29.68
N PRO A 507 -12.70 -23.86 -29.51
CA PRO A 507 -12.39 -23.25 -28.24
C PRO A 507 -12.99 -24.18 -27.21
N SER A 508 -12.14 -24.71 -26.32
CA SER A 508 -12.61 -25.61 -25.28
C SER A 508 -13.86 -24.94 -24.77
N SER A 509 -14.97 -25.52 -25.11
CA SER A 509 -16.21 -24.85 -24.85
C SER A 509 -16.15 -24.45 -23.41
N PHE A 510 -16.42 -23.22 -23.10
CA PHE A 510 -16.60 -22.68 -21.77
C PHE A 510 -17.35 -23.67 -20.85
N ILE A 511 -18.03 -24.58 -21.47
CA ILE A 511 -18.92 -25.61 -20.92
C ILE A 511 -18.19 -26.92 -20.59
N SER A 512 -17.18 -27.36 -21.35
CA SER A 512 -16.57 -28.69 -21.16
C SER A 512 -15.56 -28.77 -20.02
N ASN A 513 -15.09 -27.64 -19.53
CA ASN A 513 -14.10 -27.55 -18.42
C ASN A 513 -14.65 -26.79 -17.20
N LYS A 514 -15.98 -26.82 -16.98
CA LYS A 514 -16.56 -26.26 -15.77
C LYS A 514 -15.90 -26.90 -14.56
N LYS A 515 -15.19 -26.07 -13.80
CA LYS A 515 -14.79 -26.41 -12.45
C LYS A 515 -16.00 -26.19 -11.56
N TYR A 516 -16.51 -27.27 -10.99
CA TYR A 516 -17.62 -27.20 -10.03
C TYR A 516 -17.15 -26.72 -8.66
N THR A 517 -15.85 -26.86 -8.41
CA THR A 517 -15.20 -26.48 -7.15
C THR A 517 -13.96 -25.67 -7.45
N ARG A 518 -13.51 -24.94 -6.46
CA ARG A 518 -12.28 -24.16 -6.48
C ARG A 518 -11.14 -24.85 -5.71
#